data_a74fc863f354340151b5028d901d1f1f
#
_entry.id   a74fc863f354340151b5028d901d1f1f
#
_cell.length_a   1.000
_cell.length_b   1.000
_cell.length_c   1.000
_cell.angle_alpha   90.00
_cell.angle_beta   90.00
_cell.angle_gamma   90.00
#
_symmetry.space_group_name_H-M   'P 1'
#
loop_
_entity.id
_entity.type
_entity.pdbx_description
1 polymer ?
#
loop_
_entity_poly.entity_id
_entity_poly.type
_entity_poly.pdbx_seq_one_letter_code
_entity_poly.pdbx_strand_id
1 'polypeptide(L)'
;MPFVLQTEKLCKSFGALTVADAIDFRLEAGARHALIGPNGAGKTTFVNMLMGAIAPSSGRILLGGEDVTRISQSARVKKGLGRTFQITSLFRNLPLLDNVALAVAERRGTAHSMWKPASSYKDIIQESTELLATLGLADDARVRVADLPYGKQRLVEIAIALGLKPKVLLLDEPAAGVPSAETEKILGTLEKLPSEIAILIIEHDMDVVFRFARRITVLVQGQVLLEGAPEEVARDRRVHEVYLGEQQHG
;
A
#
# COMPACT_ATOMS: atom_id res chain seq x y z
N MET A 1 12.50 17.48 3.37
CA MET A 1 12.65 16.16 4.06
C MET A 1 13.19 15.16 3.07
N PRO A 2 13.95 14.12 3.45
CA PRO A 2 14.43 13.15 2.49
C PRO A 2 13.27 12.33 1.94
N PHE A 3 13.29 12.05 0.65
CA PHE A 3 12.33 11.15 0.01
C PHE A 3 12.60 9.71 0.44
N VAL A 4 11.55 9.00 0.87
CA VAL A 4 11.65 7.60 1.29
C VAL A 4 11.52 6.64 0.12
N LEU A 5 10.77 7.03 -0.92
CA LEU A 5 10.62 6.29 -2.18
C LEU A 5 10.70 7.26 -3.36
N GLN A 6 11.46 6.92 -4.39
CA GLN A 6 11.60 7.74 -5.59
C GLN A 6 11.66 6.86 -6.83
N THR A 7 11.22 7.39 -7.96
CA THR A 7 11.51 6.84 -9.29
C THR A 7 12.15 7.91 -10.16
N GLU A 8 13.04 7.49 -11.03
CA GLU A 8 13.73 8.36 -11.98
C GLU A 8 13.55 7.79 -13.38
N LYS A 9 12.81 8.52 -14.22
CA LYS A 9 12.47 8.19 -15.62
C LYS A 9 12.08 6.73 -15.78
N LEU A 10 11.19 6.25 -14.89
CA LEU A 10 10.80 4.85 -14.85
C LEU A 10 9.91 4.52 -16.05
N CYS A 11 10.34 3.56 -16.86
CA CYS A 11 9.62 3.15 -18.04
C CYS A 11 9.28 1.66 -18.00
N LYS A 12 8.15 1.29 -18.64
CA LYS A 12 7.77 -0.09 -18.88
C LYS A 12 7.03 -0.22 -20.20
N SER A 13 7.54 -1.12 -21.04
CA SER A 13 6.87 -1.54 -22.28
C SER A 13 6.66 -3.05 -22.29
N PHE A 14 5.58 -3.48 -22.89
CA PHE A 14 5.26 -4.87 -23.22
C PHE A 14 5.14 -4.98 -24.74
N GLY A 15 6.21 -5.43 -25.39
CA GLY A 15 6.31 -5.36 -26.83
C GLY A 15 6.23 -3.91 -27.32
N ALA A 16 5.29 -3.61 -28.22
CA ALA A 16 5.07 -2.26 -28.74
C ALA A 16 4.24 -1.33 -27.80
N LEU A 17 3.61 -1.89 -26.75
CA LEU A 17 2.77 -1.12 -25.84
C LEU A 17 3.60 -0.54 -24.70
N THR A 18 3.71 0.78 -24.62
CA THR A 18 4.30 1.49 -23.48
C THR A 18 3.22 1.76 -22.43
N VAL A 19 3.42 1.23 -21.22
CA VAL A 19 2.46 1.32 -20.11
C VAL A 19 2.94 2.29 -19.01
N ALA A 20 4.25 2.53 -18.95
CA ALA A 20 4.85 3.57 -18.12
C ALA A 20 5.93 4.26 -18.93
N ASP A 21 5.89 5.59 -18.97
CA ASP A 21 6.76 6.41 -19.78
C ASP A 21 7.36 7.54 -18.91
N ALA A 22 8.64 7.39 -18.64
CA ALA A 22 9.49 8.35 -17.90
C ALA A 22 8.86 8.84 -16.59
N ILE A 23 8.27 7.93 -15.79
CA ILE A 23 7.62 8.32 -14.52
C ILE A 23 8.69 8.76 -13.51
N ASP A 24 8.68 10.05 -13.19
CA ASP A 24 9.36 10.63 -12.04
C ASP A 24 8.36 10.79 -10.90
N PHE A 25 8.59 10.08 -9.80
CA PHE A 25 7.72 10.08 -8.62
C PHE A 25 8.55 10.23 -7.36
N ARG A 26 8.01 10.95 -6.37
CA ARG A 26 8.67 11.18 -5.10
C ARG A 26 7.69 11.06 -3.94
N LEU A 27 8.06 10.25 -2.94
CA LEU A 27 7.29 10.07 -1.72
C LEU A 27 8.15 10.49 -0.53
N GLU A 28 7.71 11.49 0.20
CA GLU A 28 8.38 11.94 1.42
C GLU A 28 8.11 10.99 2.58
N ALA A 29 9.02 10.96 3.57
CA ALA A 29 8.78 10.24 4.80
C ALA A 29 7.51 10.78 5.49
N GLY A 30 6.64 9.87 5.94
CA GLY A 30 5.38 10.23 6.58
C GLY A 30 4.29 10.78 5.66
N ALA A 31 4.50 10.77 4.35
CA ALA A 31 3.51 11.27 3.39
C ALA A 31 2.18 10.49 3.47
N ARG A 32 1.09 11.20 3.22
CA ARG A 32 -0.23 10.65 2.91
C ARG A 32 -0.51 11.01 1.45
N HIS A 33 -0.23 10.08 0.56
CA HIS A 33 -0.21 10.32 -0.89
C HIS A 33 -1.21 9.41 -1.59
N ALA A 34 -1.89 9.92 -2.61
CA ALA A 34 -2.73 9.12 -3.47
C ALA A 34 -2.20 9.07 -4.90
N LEU A 35 -2.24 7.91 -5.52
CA LEU A 35 -2.03 7.70 -6.94
C LEU A 35 -3.38 7.42 -7.59
N ILE A 36 -3.83 8.31 -8.44
CA ILE A 36 -5.10 8.20 -9.16
C ILE A 36 -4.89 8.19 -10.67
N GLY A 37 -5.92 7.91 -11.40
CA GLY A 37 -5.94 7.91 -12.87
C GLY A 37 -6.99 6.95 -13.40
N PRO A 38 -7.37 7.09 -14.69
CA PRO A 38 -8.35 6.24 -15.34
C PRO A 38 -7.93 4.76 -15.40
N ASN A 39 -8.88 3.91 -15.82
CA ASN A 39 -8.58 2.52 -16.10
C ASN A 39 -7.55 2.44 -17.25
N GLY A 40 -6.57 1.55 -17.12
CA GLY A 40 -5.49 1.46 -18.11
C GLY A 40 -4.41 2.56 -18.02
N ALA A 41 -4.48 3.50 -17.07
CA ALA A 41 -3.47 4.56 -16.90
C ALA A 41 -2.07 4.06 -16.53
N GLY A 42 -1.91 2.76 -16.17
CA GLY A 42 -0.62 2.19 -15.78
C GLY A 42 -0.39 2.08 -14.27
N LYS A 43 -1.37 2.46 -13.42
CA LYS A 43 -1.26 2.45 -11.94
C LYS A 43 -0.77 1.10 -11.39
N THR A 44 -1.45 0.01 -11.74
CA THR A 44 -1.10 -1.34 -11.28
C THR A 44 0.30 -1.75 -11.75
N THR A 45 0.68 -1.43 -12.99
CA THR A 45 2.02 -1.69 -13.51
C THR A 45 3.07 -0.91 -12.73
N PHE A 46 2.81 0.38 -12.47
CA PHE A 46 3.70 1.23 -11.68
C PHE A 46 3.92 0.64 -10.28
N VAL A 47 2.85 0.31 -9.56
CA VAL A 47 2.93 -0.31 -8.23
C VAL A 47 3.68 -1.65 -8.27
N ASN A 48 3.42 -2.49 -9.27
CA ASN A 48 4.12 -3.76 -9.43
C ASN A 48 5.61 -3.58 -9.73
N MET A 49 6.01 -2.51 -10.44
CA MET A 49 7.40 -2.14 -10.59
C MET A 49 8.02 -1.68 -9.27
N LEU A 50 7.33 -0.83 -8.48
CA LEU A 50 7.77 -0.42 -7.16
C LEU A 50 8.02 -1.62 -6.24
N MET A 51 7.10 -2.59 -6.25
CA MET A 51 7.21 -3.82 -5.46
C MET A 51 8.26 -4.81 -5.97
N GLY A 52 8.71 -4.68 -7.22
CA GLY A 52 9.64 -5.62 -7.84
C GLY A 52 8.98 -6.90 -8.37
N ALA A 53 7.65 -6.92 -8.49
CA ALA A 53 6.90 -7.98 -9.16
C ALA A 53 7.08 -7.92 -10.68
N ILE A 54 7.28 -6.72 -11.22
CA ILE A 54 7.60 -6.48 -12.64
C ILE A 54 8.89 -5.67 -12.71
N ALA A 55 9.84 -6.11 -13.53
CA ALA A 55 11.05 -5.34 -13.79
C ALA A 55 10.74 -4.17 -14.74
N PRO A 56 11.23 -2.94 -14.46
CA PRO A 56 11.12 -1.85 -15.42
C PRO A 56 11.93 -2.13 -16.69
N SER A 57 11.56 -1.52 -17.79
CA SER A 57 12.33 -1.54 -19.04
C SER A 57 13.54 -0.62 -18.98
N SER A 58 13.40 0.55 -18.29
CA SER A 58 14.47 1.49 -18.00
C SER A 58 14.11 2.37 -16.81
N GLY A 59 15.03 3.22 -16.37
CA GLY A 59 14.87 4.08 -15.19
C GLY A 59 15.31 3.40 -13.90
N ARG A 60 15.11 4.08 -12.77
CA ARG A 60 15.55 3.61 -11.45
C ARG A 60 14.45 3.76 -10.41
N ILE A 61 14.52 2.91 -9.37
CA ILE A 61 13.68 2.96 -8.18
C ILE A 61 14.61 3.06 -6.98
N LEU A 62 14.42 4.09 -6.15
CA LEU A 62 15.24 4.34 -4.97
C LEU A 62 14.35 4.22 -3.72
N LEU A 63 14.82 3.46 -2.72
CA LEU A 63 14.16 3.32 -1.43
C LEU A 63 15.14 3.77 -0.33
N GLY A 64 14.80 4.87 0.37
CA GLY A 64 15.70 5.49 1.34
C GLY A 64 17.03 5.94 0.73
N GLY A 65 17.05 6.31 -0.56
CA GLY A 65 18.26 6.70 -1.31
C GLY A 65 19.05 5.52 -1.91
N GLU A 66 18.71 4.28 -1.59
CA GLU A 66 19.35 3.10 -2.16
C GLU A 66 18.65 2.63 -3.44
N ASP A 67 19.40 2.28 -4.47
CA ASP A 67 18.85 1.72 -5.71
C ASP A 67 18.34 0.29 -5.47
N VAL A 68 17.03 0.12 -5.61
CA VAL A 68 16.32 -1.16 -5.41
C VAL A 68 15.77 -1.72 -6.73
N THR A 69 16.15 -1.15 -7.86
CA THR A 69 15.57 -1.45 -9.18
C THR A 69 15.65 -2.94 -9.53
N ARG A 70 16.77 -3.58 -9.20
CA ARG A 70 17.04 -4.97 -9.59
C ARG A 70 16.96 -5.99 -8.46
N ILE A 71 16.65 -5.57 -7.24
CA ILE A 71 16.51 -6.52 -6.13
C ILE A 71 15.11 -7.14 -6.09
N SER A 72 15.02 -8.33 -5.52
CA SER A 72 13.77 -9.09 -5.42
C SER A 72 12.71 -8.39 -4.56
N GLN A 73 11.44 -8.75 -4.75
CA GLN A 73 10.32 -8.27 -3.93
C GLN A 73 10.57 -8.49 -2.44
N SER A 74 11.02 -9.70 -2.05
CA SER A 74 11.31 -10.01 -0.64
C SER A 74 12.42 -9.14 -0.05
N ALA A 75 13.45 -8.81 -0.86
CA ALA A 75 14.51 -7.91 -0.42
C ALA A 75 14.01 -6.46 -0.25
N ARG A 76 13.08 -5.98 -1.10
CA ARG A 76 12.44 -4.66 -0.93
C ARG A 76 11.58 -4.61 0.33
N VAL A 77 10.84 -5.68 0.62
CA VAL A 77 10.07 -5.80 1.87
C VAL A 77 10.98 -5.70 3.09
N LYS A 78 12.12 -6.41 3.10
CA LYS A 78 13.12 -6.32 4.18
C LYS A 78 13.75 -4.94 4.32
N LYS A 79 13.76 -4.12 3.26
CA LYS A 79 14.21 -2.72 3.29
C LYS A 79 13.11 -1.75 3.76
N GLY A 80 11.88 -2.23 3.97
CA GLY A 80 10.77 -1.46 4.51
C GLY A 80 9.72 -1.01 3.47
N LEU A 81 9.62 -1.67 2.32
CA LEU A 81 8.53 -1.45 1.38
C LEU A 81 7.42 -2.48 1.60
N GLY A 82 6.37 -2.11 2.31
CA GLY A 82 5.19 -2.94 2.55
C GLY A 82 4.10 -2.71 1.50
N ARG A 83 3.30 -3.73 1.22
CA ARG A 83 2.06 -3.64 0.45
C ARG A 83 1.00 -4.49 1.13
N THR A 84 -0.25 -4.02 1.14
CA THR A 84 -1.38 -4.89 1.50
C THR A 84 -1.56 -5.96 0.42
N PHE A 85 -1.85 -7.16 0.88
CA PHE A 85 -2.21 -8.25 0.00
C PHE A 85 -3.74 -8.24 -0.21
N GLN A 86 -4.21 -8.82 -1.30
CA GLN A 86 -5.64 -9.05 -1.46
C GLN A 86 -6.12 -10.07 -0.42
N ILE A 87 -7.36 -9.97 0.03
CA ILE A 87 -8.01 -10.84 1.06
C ILE A 87 -7.78 -12.34 0.80
N THR A 88 -7.60 -12.74 -0.46
CA THR A 88 -7.30 -14.11 -0.87
C THR A 88 -5.96 -14.64 -0.33
N SER A 89 -5.06 -13.77 0.12
CA SER A 89 -3.74 -14.15 0.66
C SER A 89 -3.73 -14.33 2.18
N LEU A 90 -4.86 -14.12 2.87
CA LEU A 90 -5.00 -14.34 4.31
C LEU A 90 -5.15 -15.82 4.63
N PHE A 91 -4.58 -16.25 5.73
CA PHE A 91 -4.88 -17.58 6.31
C PHE A 91 -6.25 -17.54 6.98
N ARG A 92 -7.30 -17.63 6.16
CA ARG A 92 -8.69 -17.38 6.55
C ARG A 92 -9.18 -18.26 7.70
N ASN A 93 -8.66 -19.47 7.82
CA ASN A 93 -9.04 -20.44 8.87
C ASN A 93 -8.26 -20.24 10.17
N LEU A 94 -7.22 -19.40 10.19
CA LEU A 94 -6.48 -19.07 11.40
C LEU A 94 -7.11 -17.86 12.11
N PRO A 95 -6.93 -17.76 13.43
CA PRO A 95 -7.22 -16.57 14.20
C PRO A 95 -6.49 -15.35 13.63
N LEU A 96 -7.10 -14.18 13.83
CA LEU A 96 -6.52 -12.91 13.38
C LEU A 96 -5.13 -12.68 13.98
N LEU A 97 -4.98 -12.95 15.28
CA LEU A 97 -3.68 -12.82 15.97
C LEU A 97 -2.57 -13.66 15.32
N ASP A 98 -2.91 -14.90 14.91
CA ASP A 98 -1.93 -15.80 14.31
C ASP A 98 -1.47 -15.30 12.94
N ASN A 99 -2.38 -14.72 12.14
CA ASN A 99 -2.03 -14.09 10.86
C ASN A 99 -1.00 -12.98 11.03
N VAL A 100 -1.20 -12.10 12.01
CA VAL A 100 -0.29 -10.99 12.31
C VAL A 100 1.02 -11.52 12.92
N ALA A 101 0.93 -12.51 13.82
CA ALA A 101 2.11 -13.11 14.46
C ALA A 101 3.06 -13.76 13.45
N LEU A 102 2.52 -14.37 12.38
CA LEU A 102 3.34 -14.91 11.29
C LEU A 102 4.18 -13.84 10.60
N ALA A 103 3.60 -12.66 10.32
CA ALA A 103 4.34 -11.55 9.71
C ALA A 103 5.43 -10.99 10.65
N VAL A 104 5.11 -10.84 11.94
CA VAL A 104 6.08 -10.42 12.95
C VAL A 104 7.21 -11.45 13.10
N ALA A 105 6.88 -12.76 13.10
CA ALA A 105 7.85 -13.84 13.16
C ALA A 105 8.78 -13.88 11.94
N GLU A 106 8.22 -13.68 10.72
CA GLU A 106 9.02 -13.61 9.49
C GLU A 106 10.01 -12.45 9.55
N ARG A 107 9.55 -11.25 9.92
CA ARG A 107 10.44 -10.09 10.08
C ARG A 107 11.56 -10.34 11.08
N ARG A 108 11.29 -11.02 12.19
CA ARG A 108 12.26 -11.37 13.22
C ARG A 108 13.17 -12.55 12.84
N GLY A 109 12.95 -13.15 11.65
CA GLY A 109 13.72 -14.31 11.19
C GLY A 109 13.49 -15.57 12.04
N THR A 110 12.33 -15.66 12.70
CA THR A 110 12.00 -16.77 13.59
C THR A 110 11.00 -17.76 12.99
N ALA A 111 10.39 -17.40 11.84
CA ALA A 111 9.36 -18.21 11.18
C ALA A 111 9.83 -19.63 10.80
N HIS A 112 11.12 -19.82 10.55
CA HIS A 112 11.69 -21.13 10.18
C HIS A 112 12.28 -21.92 11.37
N SER A 113 12.21 -21.40 12.59
CA SER A 113 12.84 -22.03 13.76
C SER A 113 11.82 -22.85 14.56
N MET A 114 11.71 -24.13 14.28
CA MET A 114 10.87 -25.07 15.04
C MET A 114 11.39 -25.38 16.46
N TRP A 115 12.58 -24.87 16.83
CA TRP A 115 13.30 -25.24 18.06
C TRP A 115 13.51 -24.09 19.04
N LYS A 116 12.86 -22.95 18.84
CA LYS A 116 13.01 -21.83 19.78
C LYS A 116 12.15 -22.03 21.02
N PRO A 117 12.63 -21.64 22.22
CA PRO A 117 11.85 -21.77 23.45
C PRO A 117 10.58 -20.92 23.39
N ALA A 118 9.51 -21.37 24.07
CA ALA A 118 8.20 -20.70 24.12
C ALA A 118 8.29 -19.24 24.55
N SER A 119 9.33 -18.84 25.29
CA SER A 119 9.59 -17.43 25.66
C SER A 119 9.86 -16.52 24.45
N SER A 120 10.44 -17.06 23.37
CA SER A 120 10.67 -16.29 22.12
C SER A 120 9.38 -15.92 21.38
N TYR A 121 8.27 -16.60 21.67
CA TYR A 121 6.98 -16.34 21.08
C TYR A 121 6.17 -15.29 21.87
N LYS A 122 6.48 -15.09 23.17
CA LYS A 122 5.75 -14.09 23.99
C LYS A 122 5.89 -12.69 23.41
N ASP A 123 7.09 -12.30 22.99
CA ASP A 123 7.31 -10.96 22.41
C ASP A 123 6.61 -10.79 21.06
N ILE A 124 6.51 -11.88 20.27
CA ILE A 124 5.78 -11.87 19.00
C ILE A 124 4.30 -11.67 19.25
N ILE A 125 3.73 -12.44 20.18
CA ILE A 125 2.32 -12.35 20.54
C ILE A 125 2.00 -10.98 21.13
N GLN A 126 2.85 -10.47 22.03
CA GLN A 126 2.66 -9.15 22.60
C GLN A 126 2.67 -8.07 21.52
N GLU A 127 3.70 -8.03 20.65
CA GLU A 127 3.79 -7.06 19.56
C GLU A 127 2.58 -7.15 18.61
N SER A 128 2.16 -8.37 18.29
CA SER A 128 0.98 -8.59 17.44
C SER A 128 -0.30 -8.10 18.11
N THR A 129 -0.46 -8.31 19.41
CA THR A 129 -1.63 -7.84 20.17
C THR A 129 -1.66 -6.29 20.24
N GLU A 130 -0.52 -5.66 20.48
CA GLU A 130 -0.39 -4.20 20.48
C GLU A 130 -0.75 -3.60 19.11
N LEU A 131 -0.29 -4.25 18.03
CA LEU A 131 -0.62 -3.84 16.67
C LEU A 131 -2.11 -3.95 16.38
N LEU A 132 -2.75 -5.06 16.81
CA LEU A 132 -4.20 -5.22 16.68
C LEU A 132 -4.98 -4.17 17.48
N ALA A 133 -4.52 -3.84 18.68
CA ALA A 133 -5.13 -2.79 19.51
C ALA A 133 -5.05 -1.42 18.80
N THR A 134 -3.93 -1.08 18.17
CA THR A 134 -3.76 0.15 17.40
C THR A 134 -4.77 0.25 16.24
N LEU A 135 -5.16 -0.87 15.66
CA LEU A 135 -6.12 -0.95 14.55
C LEU A 135 -7.57 -1.17 15.02
N GLY A 136 -7.83 -1.19 16.34
CA GLY A 136 -9.17 -1.44 16.90
C GLY A 136 -9.67 -2.87 16.70
N LEU A 137 -8.76 -3.85 16.60
CA LEU A 137 -9.04 -5.27 16.38
C LEU A 137 -8.72 -6.16 17.60
N ALA A 138 -8.44 -5.57 18.76
CA ALA A 138 -8.01 -6.33 19.95
C ALA A 138 -9.06 -7.38 20.37
N ASP A 139 -10.34 -7.02 20.36
CA ASP A 139 -11.46 -7.91 20.77
C ASP A 139 -11.65 -9.08 19.81
N ASP A 140 -11.24 -8.91 18.55
CA ASP A 140 -11.36 -9.92 17.51
C ASP A 140 -10.12 -10.84 17.38
N ALA A 141 -9.10 -10.66 18.23
CA ALA A 141 -7.81 -11.34 18.12
C ALA A 141 -7.89 -12.87 17.96
N ARG A 142 -8.88 -13.50 18.58
CA ARG A 142 -9.12 -14.94 18.56
C ARG A 142 -10.16 -15.39 17.51
N VAL A 143 -10.79 -14.45 16.81
CA VAL A 143 -11.77 -14.74 15.76
C VAL A 143 -11.02 -15.17 14.49
N ARG A 144 -11.52 -16.19 13.80
CA ARG A 144 -10.97 -16.59 12.50
C ARG A 144 -11.22 -15.48 11.49
N VAL A 145 -10.23 -15.25 10.62
CA VAL A 145 -10.35 -14.18 9.61
C VAL A 145 -11.57 -14.38 8.72
N ALA A 146 -11.94 -15.64 8.39
CA ALA A 146 -13.11 -15.94 7.59
C ALA A 146 -14.43 -15.47 8.21
N ASP A 147 -14.51 -15.37 9.53
CA ASP A 147 -15.72 -15.04 10.28
C ASP A 147 -15.85 -13.53 10.55
N LEU A 148 -14.84 -12.73 10.13
CA LEU A 148 -14.84 -11.26 10.28
C LEU A 148 -15.67 -10.59 9.17
N PRO A 149 -16.34 -9.46 9.48
CA PRO A 149 -16.85 -8.56 8.45
C PRO A 149 -15.77 -8.10 7.47
N TYR A 150 -16.15 -7.82 6.22
CA TYR A 150 -15.21 -7.50 5.14
C TYR A 150 -14.29 -6.32 5.47
N GLY A 151 -14.81 -5.23 6.03
CA GLY A 151 -13.99 -4.08 6.43
C GLY A 151 -12.96 -4.42 7.51
N LYS A 152 -13.28 -5.34 8.45
CA LYS A 152 -12.30 -5.83 9.41
C LYS A 152 -11.22 -6.69 8.73
N GLN A 153 -11.58 -7.51 7.73
CA GLN A 153 -10.60 -8.27 6.95
C GLN A 153 -9.60 -7.35 6.24
N ARG A 154 -10.04 -6.17 5.75
CA ARG A 154 -9.15 -5.13 5.20
C ARG A 154 -8.17 -4.59 6.26
N LEU A 155 -8.64 -4.33 7.47
CA LEU A 155 -7.75 -3.93 8.57
C LEU A 155 -6.75 -5.04 8.95
N VAL A 156 -7.11 -6.31 8.81
CA VAL A 156 -6.16 -7.44 9.00
C VAL A 156 -5.03 -7.40 7.98
N GLU A 157 -5.32 -7.13 6.71
CA GLU A 157 -4.28 -6.97 5.67
C GLU A 157 -3.30 -5.86 6.04
N ILE A 158 -3.83 -4.73 6.52
CA ILE A 158 -3.01 -3.61 6.99
C ILE A 158 -2.18 -4.03 8.21
N ALA A 159 -2.77 -4.76 9.17
CA ALA A 159 -2.07 -5.28 10.34
C ALA A 159 -0.88 -6.16 9.96
N ILE A 160 -1.06 -7.08 9.01
CA ILE A 160 0.00 -7.97 8.51
C ILE A 160 1.11 -7.15 7.86
N ALA A 161 0.77 -6.18 7.02
CA ALA A 161 1.75 -5.31 6.38
C ALA A 161 2.53 -4.47 7.42
N LEU A 162 1.86 -3.94 8.45
CA LEU A 162 2.48 -3.21 9.55
C LEU A 162 3.35 -4.10 10.43
N GLY A 163 3.01 -5.40 10.60
CA GLY A 163 3.83 -6.38 11.30
C GLY A 163 5.25 -6.50 10.73
N LEU A 164 5.43 -6.14 9.46
CA LEU A 164 6.74 -6.07 8.79
C LEU A 164 7.50 -4.77 9.08
N LYS A 165 6.94 -3.82 9.83
CA LYS A 165 7.51 -2.49 10.13
C LYS A 165 7.94 -1.72 8.88
N PRO A 166 7.03 -1.45 7.95
CA PRO A 166 7.36 -0.77 6.72
C PRO A 166 7.71 0.72 6.97
N LYS A 167 8.62 1.27 6.15
CA LYS A 167 8.84 2.72 6.01
C LYS A 167 7.87 3.32 5.00
N VAL A 168 7.48 2.52 4.02
CA VAL A 168 6.49 2.84 2.98
C VAL A 168 5.44 1.75 2.95
N LEU A 169 4.18 2.12 3.04
CA LEU A 169 3.02 1.23 2.93
C LEU A 169 2.22 1.57 1.67
N LEU A 170 2.15 0.62 0.75
CA LEU A 170 1.33 0.70 -0.46
C LEU A 170 -0.01 0.02 -0.20
N LEU A 171 -1.10 0.76 -0.37
CA LEU A 171 -2.47 0.28 -0.21
C LEU A 171 -3.18 0.33 -1.56
N ASP A 172 -3.55 -0.83 -2.06
CA ASP A 172 -4.22 -0.97 -3.35
C ASP A 172 -5.72 -1.11 -3.11
N GLU A 173 -6.47 -0.05 -3.43
CA GLU A 173 -7.92 0.07 -3.26
C GLU A 173 -8.39 -0.38 -1.85
N PRO A 174 -7.89 0.25 -0.77
CA PRO A 174 -8.19 -0.18 0.60
C PRO A 174 -9.67 -0.07 0.97
N ALA A 175 -10.43 0.74 0.24
CA ALA A 175 -11.87 0.94 0.45
C ALA A 175 -12.75 0.14 -0.53
N ALA A 176 -12.18 -0.59 -1.50
CA ALA A 176 -12.97 -1.30 -2.51
C ALA A 176 -13.87 -2.37 -1.90
N GLY A 177 -15.16 -2.29 -2.24
CA GLY A 177 -16.18 -3.24 -1.76
C GLY A 177 -16.57 -3.09 -0.27
N VAL A 178 -16.10 -2.01 0.37
CA VAL A 178 -16.41 -1.70 1.77
C VAL A 178 -17.54 -0.68 1.84
N PRO A 179 -18.56 -0.88 2.70
CA PRO A 179 -19.60 0.15 2.91
C PRO A 179 -19.01 1.45 3.44
N SER A 180 -19.58 2.61 3.07
CA SER A 180 -19.06 3.95 3.40
C SER A 180 -18.79 4.15 4.90
N ALA A 181 -19.65 3.65 5.78
CA ALA A 181 -19.47 3.76 7.23
C ALA A 181 -18.24 2.97 7.75
N GLU A 182 -17.85 1.88 7.08
CA GLU A 182 -16.65 1.11 7.41
C GLU A 182 -15.41 1.72 6.73
N THR A 183 -15.56 2.31 5.54
CA THR A 183 -14.49 3.06 4.85
C THR A 183 -13.97 4.18 5.74
N GLU A 184 -14.85 4.96 6.37
CA GLU A 184 -14.45 6.01 7.32
C GLU A 184 -13.63 5.47 8.49
N LYS A 185 -13.97 4.28 9.00
CA LYS A 185 -13.19 3.62 10.07
C LYS A 185 -11.80 3.21 9.59
N ILE A 186 -11.70 2.68 8.37
CA ILE A 186 -10.41 2.31 7.77
C ILE A 186 -9.54 3.56 7.61
N LEU A 187 -10.07 4.64 7.02
CA LEU A 187 -9.34 5.89 6.82
C LEU A 187 -8.92 6.52 8.15
N GLY A 188 -9.83 6.60 9.13
CA GLY A 188 -9.50 7.09 10.46
C GLY A 188 -8.46 6.24 11.21
N THR A 189 -8.36 4.95 10.89
CA THR A 189 -7.31 4.07 11.42
C THR A 189 -5.97 4.35 10.73
N LEU A 190 -5.96 4.54 9.40
CA LEU A 190 -4.76 4.89 8.64
C LEU A 190 -4.17 6.24 9.06
N GLU A 191 -5.02 7.21 9.42
CA GLU A 191 -4.59 8.52 9.92
C GLU A 191 -3.84 8.44 11.26
N LYS A 192 -4.21 7.48 12.10
CA LYS A 192 -3.60 7.26 13.42
C LYS A 192 -2.28 6.48 13.36
N LEU A 193 -1.92 5.95 12.18
CA LEU A 193 -0.65 5.24 12.04
C LEU A 193 0.53 6.18 12.28
N PRO A 194 1.69 5.64 12.76
CA PRO A 194 2.87 6.43 13.02
C PRO A 194 3.22 7.38 11.89
N SER A 195 3.56 8.62 12.24
CA SER A 195 3.82 9.69 11.29
C SER A 195 5.05 9.44 10.43
N GLU A 196 5.91 8.50 10.81
CA GLU A 196 7.11 8.10 10.08
C GLU A 196 6.80 7.21 8.88
N ILE A 197 5.66 6.50 8.90
CA ILE A 197 5.26 5.62 7.80
C ILE A 197 4.67 6.46 6.68
N ALA A 198 5.32 6.46 5.53
CA ALA A 198 4.73 7.02 4.32
C ALA A 198 3.67 6.06 3.76
N ILE A 199 2.49 6.57 3.45
CA ILE A 199 1.39 5.78 2.88
C ILE A 199 1.08 6.29 1.48
N LEU A 200 1.11 5.38 0.51
CA LEU A 200 0.64 5.59 -0.85
C LEU A 200 -0.60 4.73 -1.08
N ILE A 201 -1.75 5.37 -1.24
CA ILE A 201 -2.99 4.68 -1.65
C ILE A 201 -3.13 4.76 -3.16
N ILE A 202 -3.60 3.68 -3.77
CA ILE A 202 -4.04 3.63 -5.15
C ILE A 202 -5.57 3.55 -5.09
N GLU A 203 -6.24 4.55 -5.58
CA GLU A 203 -7.70 4.66 -5.46
C GLU A 203 -8.30 5.28 -6.72
N HIS A 204 -9.58 5.00 -6.92
CA HIS A 204 -10.41 5.60 -7.96
C HIS A 204 -11.63 6.33 -7.37
N ASP A 205 -11.95 6.10 -6.10
CA ASP A 205 -12.96 6.83 -5.35
C ASP A 205 -12.39 8.17 -4.87
N MET A 206 -12.87 9.25 -5.47
CA MET A 206 -12.38 10.61 -5.19
C MET A 206 -12.70 11.07 -3.78
N ASP A 207 -13.81 10.60 -3.17
CA ASP A 207 -14.15 10.95 -1.78
C ASP A 207 -13.11 10.36 -0.82
N VAL A 208 -12.70 9.11 -1.05
CA VAL A 208 -11.61 8.45 -0.31
C VAL A 208 -10.30 9.19 -0.50
N VAL A 209 -9.98 9.56 -1.75
CA VAL A 209 -8.75 10.27 -2.10
C VAL A 209 -8.66 11.62 -1.40
N PHE A 210 -9.69 12.47 -1.53
CA PHE A 210 -9.71 13.81 -0.94
C PHE A 210 -9.76 13.78 0.58
N ARG A 211 -10.38 12.76 1.16
CA ARG A 211 -10.43 12.57 2.61
C ARG A 211 -9.09 12.18 3.21
N PHE A 212 -8.30 11.37 2.51
CA PHE A 212 -7.06 10.81 3.04
C PHE A 212 -5.80 11.55 2.61
N ALA A 213 -5.68 11.91 1.33
CA ALA A 213 -4.44 12.37 0.76
C ALA A 213 -4.14 13.84 1.08
N ARG A 214 -2.86 14.13 1.33
CA ARG A 214 -2.31 15.49 1.38
C ARG A 214 -1.64 15.88 0.08
N ARG A 215 -1.34 14.90 -0.76
CA ARG A 215 -0.76 15.07 -2.09
C ARG A 215 -1.29 13.97 -3.01
N ILE A 216 -1.57 14.33 -4.24
CA ILE A 216 -2.16 13.43 -5.24
C ILE A 216 -1.28 13.47 -6.49
N THR A 217 -0.93 12.29 -7.02
CA THR A 217 -0.35 12.13 -8.36
C THR A 217 -1.41 11.56 -9.29
N VAL A 218 -1.67 12.23 -10.40
CA VAL A 218 -2.57 11.80 -11.45
C VAL A 218 -1.77 11.15 -12.57
N LEU A 219 -2.00 9.86 -12.80
CA LEU A 219 -1.37 9.10 -13.87
C LEU A 219 -2.33 8.95 -15.05
N VAL A 220 -1.88 9.23 -16.27
CA VAL A 220 -2.66 9.10 -17.50
C VAL A 220 -1.78 8.53 -18.60
N GLN A 221 -2.21 7.46 -19.24
CA GLN A 221 -1.46 6.81 -20.34
C GLN A 221 0.02 6.55 -20.02
N GLY A 222 0.29 6.15 -18.78
CA GLY A 222 1.65 5.84 -18.33
C GLY A 222 2.52 7.04 -17.96
N GLN A 223 2.00 8.27 -17.99
CA GLN A 223 2.72 9.49 -17.63
C GLN A 223 2.06 10.21 -16.46
N VAL A 224 2.86 10.97 -15.69
CA VAL A 224 2.33 11.86 -14.66
C VAL A 224 1.75 13.10 -15.34
N LEU A 225 0.43 13.24 -15.29
CA LEU A 225 -0.29 14.41 -15.80
C LEU A 225 -0.12 15.62 -14.87
N LEU A 226 -0.27 15.36 -13.56
CA LEU A 226 -0.24 16.40 -12.52
C LEU A 226 0.13 15.76 -11.18
N GLU A 227 0.85 16.50 -10.36
CA GLU A 227 1.05 16.22 -8.96
C GLU A 227 0.84 17.49 -8.14
N GLY A 228 -0.03 17.44 -7.13
CA GLY A 228 -0.37 18.63 -6.34
C GLY A 228 -1.18 18.32 -5.09
N ALA A 229 -1.57 19.37 -4.38
CA ALA A 229 -2.52 19.28 -3.27
C ALA A 229 -3.93 18.87 -3.78
N PRO A 230 -4.78 18.27 -2.92
CA PRO A 230 -6.14 17.88 -3.33
C PRO A 230 -6.93 19.00 -4.00
N GLU A 231 -6.84 20.22 -3.49
CA GLU A 231 -7.55 21.39 -4.02
C GLU A 231 -7.05 21.82 -5.40
N GLU A 232 -5.75 21.63 -5.67
CA GLU A 232 -5.14 21.91 -6.97
C GLU A 232 -5.61 20.89 -8.00
N VAL A 233 -5.57 19.61 -7.63
CA VAL A 233 -6.01 18.50 -8.49
C VAL A 233 -7.51 18.60 -8.81
N ALA A 234 -8.34 18.94 -7.79
CA ALA A 234 -9.77 19.11 -7.96
C ALA A 234 -10.17 20.24 -8.90
N ARG A 235 -9.31 21.25 -9.11
CA ARG A 235 -9.58 22.42 -9.98
C ARG A 235 -8.94 22.29 -11.36
N ASP A 236 -8.06 21.30 -11.57
CA ASP A 236 -7.36 21.17 -12.85
C ASP A 236 -8.32 20.63 -13.95
N ARG A 237 -8.50 21.42 -15.00
CA ARG A 237 -9.37 21.08 -16.11
C ARG A 237 -8.98 19.78 -16.81
N ARG A 238 -7.69 19.50 -16.93
CA ARG A 238 -7.18 18.29 -17.60
C ARG A 238 -7.59 17.03 -16.82
N VAL A 239 -7.59 17.11 -15.47
CA VAL A 239 -8.05 16.03 -14.60
C VAL A 239 -9.55 15.78 -14.82
N HIS A 240 -10.36 16.83 -14.85
CA HIS A 240 -11.80 16.71 -15.14
C HIS A 240 -12.07 16.09 -16.51
N GLU A 241 -11.35 16.51 -17.56
CA GLU A 241 -11.51 15.99 -18.92
C GLU A 241 -11.20 14.49 -18.99
N VAL A 242 -10.18 14.03 -18.28
CA VAL A 242 -9.80 12.59 -18.21
C VAL A 242 -10.88 11.75 -17.54
N TYR A 243 -11.46 12.21 -16.45
CA TYR A 243 -12.48 11.46 -15.70
C TYR A 243 -13.87 11.55 -16.33
N LEU A 244 -14.23 12.69 -16.94
CA LEU A 244 -15.51 12.85 -17.67
C LEU A 244 -15.53 12.08 -18.98
N GLY A 245 -14.38 11.92 -19.65
CA GLY A 245 -14.27 11.12 -20.87
C GLY A 245 -14.59 9.64 -20.66
N GLU A 246 -14.35 9.08 -19.48
CA GLU A 246 -14.69 7.68 -19.16
C GLU A 246 -16.21 7.45 -19.03
N GLN A 247 -16.98 8.45 -18.58
CA GLN A 247 -18.43 8.31 -18.41
C GLN A 247 -19.20 8.25 -19.75
N GLN A 248 -18.55 8.58 -20.87
CA GLN A 248 -19.17 8.54 -22.21
C GLN A 248 -18.92 7.24 -22.96
N HIS A 249 -18.11 6.31 -22.43
CA HIS A 249 -17.69 5.08 -23.10
C HIS A 249 -17.98 3.80 -22.28
N GLY A 250 -18.80 3.88 -21.22
CA GLY A 250 -19.24 2.79 -20.35
C GLY A 250 -20.68 2.32 -20.63
#